data_157fa3ab06e651f1c68ddb499ee31365
#
_entry.id   157fa3ab06e651f1c68ddb499ee31365
#
_cell.length_a   1.000
_cell.length_b   1.000
_cell.length_c   1.000
_cell.angle_alpha   90.00
_cell.angle_beta   90.00
_cell.angle_gamma   90.00
#
_symmetry.space_group_name_H-M   'P 1'
#
loop_
_entity.id
_entity.type
_entity.pdbx_description
1 polymer ?
#
loop_
_entity_poly.entity_id
_entity_poly.type
_entity_poly.pdbx_seq_one_letter_code
_entity_poly.pdbx_strand_id
1 'polypeptide(L)'
;MSDLLTNWGYTIENTASLPDLMTVAEFNALTGNKFAGDARVSSLLASAQIAIRNFCGWHLYPSLPCKFEADSINVSRCIQLPSRFVSGVGSLTLNGETILDYHVKTNGLVFLVGSVLGKSWNDVVVKFNSGLGDSQMGALKEILAGRIANALTNSYGVQSESAGGVSITYSLNWASNANASSITDPLIAALAPYKVQEV
;
A
#
# COMPACT_ATOMS: atom_id res chain seq x y z
N MET A 1 -18.34 -15.24 5.63
CA MET A 1 -17.00 -14.70 5.47
C MET A 1 -16.94 -13.48 6.35
N SER A 2 -15.82 -13.23 7.04
CA SER A 2 -15.65 -12.06 7.91
C SER A 2 -15.00 -10.94 7.10
N ASP A 3 -15.38 -9.69 7.41
CA ASP A 3 -14.75 -8.52 6.83
C ASP A 3 -13.46 -8.18 7.60
N LEU A 4 -12.47 -7.66 6.90
CA LEU A 4 -11.20 -7.24 7.47
C LEU A 4 -11.23 -5.74 7.74
N LEU A 5 -11.26 -5.38 9.02
CA LEU A 5 -11.04 -3.99 9.45
C LEU A 5 -9.58 -3.62 9.23
N THR A 6 -9.34 -2.56 8.47
CA THR A 6 -7.98 -2.06 8.23
C THR A 6 -7.68 -0.84 9.09
N ASN A 7 -6.40 -0.54 9.30
CA ASN A 7 -5.94 0.71 9.91
C ASN A 7 -5.82 1.86 8.89
N TRP A 8 -6.28 1.67 7.66
CA TRP A 8 -6.19 2.66 6.57
C TRP A 8 -7.49 3.41 6.32
N GLY A 9 -8.48 3.30 7.23
CA GLY A 9 -9.74 4.04 7.15
C GLY A 9 -10.81 3.41 6.27
N TYR A 10 -10.70 2.13 5.92
CA TYR A 10 -11.74 1.38 5.21
C TYR A 10 -11.72 -0.10 5.61
N THR A 11 -12.80 -0.79 5.29
CA THR A 11 -12.97 -2.22 5.51
C THR A 11 -12.84 -2.96 4.19
N ILE A 12 -12.17 -4.11 4.19
CA ILE A 12 -12.12 -5.02 3.04
C ILE A 12 -13.19 -6.08 3.25
N GLU A 13 -14.14 -6.15 2.32
CA GLU A 13 -15.29 -7.04 2.43
C GLU A 13 -14.89 -8.48 2.08
N ASN A 14 -15.50 -9.46 2.77
CA ASN A 14 -15.36 -10.89 2.50
C ASN A 14 -13.93 -11.46 2.57
N THR A 15 -13.05 -10.83 3.32
CA THR A 15 -11.64 -11.22 3.43
C THR A 15 -11.21 -11.20 4.89
N ALA A 16 -10.75 -12.33 5.42
CA ALA A 16 -10.27 -12.42 6.80
C ALA A 16 -8.79 -12.00 6.96
N SER A 17 -8.00 -12.09 5.89
CA SER A 17 -6.58 -11.72 5.88
C SER A 17 -6.15 -11.28 4.48
N LEU A 18 -5.15 -10.43 4.40
CA LEU A 18 -4.58 -10.01 3.12
C LEU A 18 -3.64 -11.09 2.57
N PRO A 19 -3.77 -11.44 1.29
CA PRO A 19 -2.77 -12.27 0.60
C PRO A 19 -1.40 -11.59 0.58
N ASP A 20 -0.35 -12.38 0.44
CA ASP A 20 1.01 -11.87 0.32
C ASP A 20 1.20 -11.03 -0.96
N LEU A 21 2.00 -9.97 -0.88
CA LEU A 21 2.45 -9.21 -2.05
C LEU A 21 3.41 -10.04 -2.91
N MET A 22 4.18 -10.91 -2.29
CA MET A 22 5.11 -11.83 -2.91
C MET A 22 5.30 -13.06 -2.03
N THR A 23 5.28 -14.23 -2.62
CA THR A 23 5.56 -15.51 -1.95
C THR A 23 7.06 -15.80 -1.89
N VAL A 24 7.48 -16.71 -0.99
CA VAL A 24 8.87 -17.20 -0.93
C VAL A 24 9.33 -17.81 -2.25
N ALA A 25 8.43 -18.52 -2.94
CA ALA A 25 8.73 -19.13 -4.23
C ALA A 25 9.04 -18.07 -5.31
N GLU A 26 8.24 -17.00 -5.38
CA GLU A 26 8.47 -15.88 -6.29
C GLU A 26 9.76 -15.11 -5.96
N PHE A 27 10.04 -14.90 -4.68
CA PHE A 27 11.30 -14.31 -4.24
C PHE A 27 12.50 -15.14 -4.68
N ASN A 28 12.46 -16.45 -4.47
CA ASN A 28 13.52 -17.35 -4.90
C ASN A 28 13.70 -17.32 -6.42
N ALA A 29 12.61 -17.32 -7.20
CA ALA A 29 12.67 -17.21 -8.65
C ALA A 29 13.32 -15.89 -9.11
N LEU A 30 12.93 -14.76 -8.52
CA LEU A 30 13.49 -13.44 -8.86
C LEU A 30 14.98 -13.31 -8.48
N THR A 31 15.41 -13.98 -7.42
CA THR A 31 16.81 -13.94 -6.96
C THR A 31 17.69 -15.07 -7.51
N GLY A 32 17.18 -15.85 -8.48
CA GLY A 32 17.90 -16.98 -9.05
C GLY A 32 18.22 -18.07 -8.01
N ASN A 33 17.36 -18.26 -7.03
CA ASN A 33 17.53 -19.21 -5.91
C ASN A 33 18.75 -18.96 -5.02
N LYS A 34 19.34 -17.75 -5.07
CA LYS A 34 20.54 -17.39 -4.29
C LYS A 34 20.33 -17.57 -2.78
N PHE A 35 19.11 -17.37 -2.30
CA PHE A 35 18.76 -17.43 -0.88
C PHE A 35 17.84 -18.62 -0.54
N ALA A 36 17.75 -19.59 -1.43
CA ALA A 36 16.92 -20.78 -1.19
C ALA A 36 17.43 -21.53 0.03
N GLY A 37 16.53 -21.81 0.98
CA GLY A 37 16.85 -22.49 2.25
C GLY A 37 17.31 -21.56 3.38
N ASP A 38 17.46 -20.26 3.17
CA ASP A 38 17.71 -19.33 4.28
C ASP A 38 16.42 -19.15 5.11
N ALA A 39 16.44 -19.59 6.36
CA ALA A 39 15.29 -19.55 7.26
C ALA A 39 14.77 -18.12 7.54
N ARG A 40 15.58 -17.09 7.31
CA ARG A 40 15.20 -15.68 7.52
C ARG A 40 14.28 -15.14 6.44
N VAL A 41 14.25 -15.74 5.24
CA VAL A 41 13.49 -15.24 4.08
C VAL A 41 12.02 -15.04 4.43
N SER A 42 11.39 -16.03 5.04
CA SER A 42 9.94 -15.97 5.37
C SER A 42 9.61 -14.81 6.30
N SER A 43 10.38 -14.64 7.38
CA SER A 43 10.14 -13.57 8.35
C SER A 43 10.44 -12.18 7.78
N LEU A 44 11.50 -12.04 6.98
CA LEU A 44 11.84 -10.78 6.31
C LEU A 44 10.77 -10.40 5.28
N LEU A 45 10.26 -11.38 4.52
CA LEU A 45 9.16 -11.18 3.58
C LEU A 45 7.91 -10.65 4.29
N ALA A 46 7.48 -11.34 5.35
CA ALA A 46 6.30 -10.94 6.11
C ALA A 46 6.43 -9.51 6.65
N SER A 47 7.57 -9.19 7.27
CA SER A 47 7.83 -7.86 7.84
C SER A 47 7.91 -6.78 6.76
N ALA A 48 8.56 -7.05 5.63
CA ALA A 48 8.72 -6.09 4.54
C ALA A 48 7.39 -5.79 3.85
N GLN A 49 6.52 -6.77 3.66
CA GLN A 49 5.19 -6.59 3.08
C GLN A 49 4.30 -5.69 3.95
N ILE A 50 4.29 -5.93 5.26
CA ILE A 50 3.56 -5.09 6.23
C ILE A 50 4.07 -3.66 6.17
N ALA A 51 5.38 -3.50 6.16
CA ALA A 51 6.02 -2.21 6.13
C ALA A 51 5.72 -1.41 4.86
N ILE A 52 5.72 -2.06 3.69
CA ILE A 52 5.37 -1.42 2.41
C ILE A 52 3.90 -0.99 2.42
N ARG A 53 2.97 -1.83 2.88
CA ARG A 53 1.56 -1.47 3.00
C ARG A 53 1.35 -0.27 3.91
N ASN A 54 2.00 -0.26 5.08
CA ASN A 54 1.91 0.85 6.02
C ASN A 54 2.50 2.14 5.44
N PHE A 55 3.61 2.05 4.71
CA PHE A 55 4.20 3.21 4.03
C PHE A 55 3.30 3.76 2.92
N CYS A 56 2.69 2.88 2.14
CA CYS A 56 1.78 3.27 1.06
C CYS A 56 0.40 3.72 1.56
N GLY A 57 0.01 3.33 2.78
CA GLY A 57 -1.25 3.73 3.40
C GLY A 57 -2.48 2.99 2.87
N TRP A 58 -2.30 1.81 2.26
CA TRP A 58 -3.39 0.96 1.76
C TRP A 58 -2.90 -0.47 1.46
N HIS A 59 -3.84 -1.41 1.16
CA HIS A 59 -3.53 -2.84 1.04
C HIS A 59 -2.67 -3.23 -0.18
N LEU A 60 -2.62 -2.39 -1.23
CA LEU A 60 -1.87 -2.56 -2.49
C LEU A 60 -2.41 -3.65 -3.40
N TYR A 61 -2.44 -4.89 -2.98
CA TYR A 61 -2.78 -6.08 -3.76
C TYR A 61 -3.48 -7.12 -2.88
N PRO A 62 -4.36 -7.93 -3.45
CA PRO A 62 -4.94 -7.85 -4.80
C PRO A 62 -6.06 -6.82 -4.91
N SER A 63 -6.71 -6.73 -6.10
CA SER A 63 -7.93 -5.94 -6.22
C SER A 63 -9.07 -6.60 -5.44
N LEU A 64 -9.59 -5.91 -4.42
CA LEU A 64 -10.58 -6.41 -3.48
C LEU A 64 -11.76 -5.45 -3.34
N PRO A 65 -12.96 -5.97 -3.01
CA PRO A 65 -14.09 -5.13 -2.63
C PRO A 65 -13.83 -4.46 -1.28
N CYS A 66 -13.99 -3.16 -1.25
CA CYS A 66 -13.73 -2.30 -0.10
C CYS A 66 -14.96 -1.46 0.24
N LYS A 67 -15.13 -1.14 1.51
CA LYS A 67 -16.15 -0.25 2.05
C LYS A 67 -15.49 0.87 2.82
N PHE A 68 -15.73 2.10 2.40
CA PHE A 68 -15.32 3.31 3.10
C PHE A 68 -16.55 3.95 3.75
N GLU A 69 -16.41 4.32 5.01
CA GLU A 69 -17.44 5.01 5.79
C GLU A 69 -16.82 6.24 6.43
N ALA A 70 -17.45 7.39 6.26
CA ALA A 70 -16.98 8.63 6.84
C ALA A 70 -18.12 9.60 7.11
N ASP A 71 -17.92 10.44 8.10
CA ASP A 71 -18.76 11.60 8.37
C ASP A 71 -18.24 12.80 7.57
N SER A 72 -19.14 13.50 6.91
CA SER A 72 -18.80 14.75 6.23
C SER A 72 -18.93 15.92 7.18
N ILE A 73 -17.80 16.52 7.55
CA ILE A 73 -17.73 17.70 8.42
C ILE A 73 -17.70 19.01 7.63
N ASN A 74 -17.35 18.95 6.34
CA ASN A 74 -17.18 20.13 5.50
C ASN A 74 -18.07 20.07 4.25
N VAL A 75 -18.51 21.23 3.79
CA VAL A 75 -19.18 21.33 2.48
C VAL A 75 -18.18 21.03 1.38
N SER A 76 -18.39 19.94 0.68
CA SER A 76 -17.53 19.49 -0.41
C SER A 76 -18.33 18.82 -1.51
N ARG A 77 -17.78 18.79 -2.70
CA ARG A 77 -18.26 17.97 -3.82
C ARG A 77 -17.35 16.79 -4.13
N CYS A 78 -16.34 16.59 -3.29
CA CYS A 78 -15.32 15.57 -3.51
C CYS A 78 -15.21 14.67 -2.29
N ILE A 79 -15.08 13.38 -2.54
CA ILE A 79 -14.74 12.35 -1.55
C ILE A 79 -13.39 11.79 -1.96
N GLN A 80 -12.39 11.85 -1.08
CA GLN A 80 -11.12 11.17 -1.29
C GLN A 80 -11.19 9.80 -0.62
N LEU A 81 -11.17 8.74 -1.42
CA LEU A 81 -11.05 7.38 -0.92
C LEU A 81 -9.62 7.10 -0.47
N PRO A 82 -9.41 6.38 0.63
CA PRO A 82 -8.08 6.05 1.15
C PRO A 82 -7.42 4.93 0.35
N SER A 83 -7.35 5.12 -0.95
CA SER A 83 -6.74 4.18 -1.89
C SER A 83 -6.27 4.89 -3.15
N ARG A 84 -5.22 4.38 -3.76
CA ARG A 84 -4.61 4.98 -4.96
C ARG A 84 -5.13 4.39 -6.26
N PHE A 85 -5.48 3.12 -6.28
CA PHE A 85 -5.90 2.40 -7.49
C PHE A 85 -7.33 1.89 -7.31
N VAL A 86 -8.29 2.75 -7.66
CA VAL A 86 -9.70 2.42 -7.65
C VAL A 86 -10.11 2.00 -9.06
N SER A 87 -10.53 0.74 -9.20
CA SER A 87 -10.97 0.18 -10.48
C SER A 87 -12.45 0.44 -10.77
N GLY A 88 -13.24 0.74 -9.74
CA GLY A 88 -14.65 1.08 -9.86
C GLY A 88 -15.31 1.33 -8.52
N VAL A 89 -16.42 2.07 -8.56
CA VAL A 89 -17.32 2.28 -7.43
C VAL A 89 -18.60 1.52 -7.70
N GLY A 90 -18.97 0.61 -6.81
CA GLY A 90 -20.18 -0.21 -6.92
C GLY A 90 -21.41 0.51 -6.40
N SER A 91 -21.28 1.25 -5.30
CA SER A 91 -22.36 2.10 -4.76
C SER A 91 -21.79 3.25 -3.95
N LEU A 92 -22.52 4.35 -3.95
CA LEU A 92 -22.28 5.51 -3.13
C LEU A 92 -23.60 5.91 -2.48
N THR A 93 -23.61 6.01 -1.17
CA THR A 93 -24.77 6.50 -0.42
C THR A 93 -24.38 7.68 0.45
N LEU A 94 -25.32 8.61 0.59
CA LEU A 94 -25.20 9.79 1.44
C LEU A 94 -26.46 9.85 2.31
N ASN A 95 -26.32 9.75 3.62
CA ASN A 95 -27.47 9.68 4.58
C ASN A 95 -28.46 8.56 4.25
N GLY A 96 -27.96 7.42 3.73
CA GLY A 96 -28.79 6.29 3.30
C GLY A 96 -29.40 6.44 1.91
N GLU A 97 -29.33 7.60 1.26
CA GLU A 97 -29.78 7.82 -0.11
C GLU A 97 -28.70 7.46 -1.13
N THR A 98 -29.07 6.72 -2.17
CA THR A 98 -28.13 6.33 -3.23
C THR A 98 -27.88 7.51 -4.18
N ILE A 99 -26.61 7.83 -4.37
CA ILE A 99 -26.15 8.83 -5.34
C ILE A 99 -25.75 8.11 -6.63
N LEU A 100 -26.36 8.50 -7.74
CA LEU A 100 -26.10 7.90 -9.05
C LEU A 100 -25.15 8.75 -9.90
N ASP A 101 -25.18 10.08 -9.73
CA ASP A 101 -24.41 11.01 -10.54
C ASP A 101 -23.09 11.35 -9.82
N TYR A 102 -22.04 10.65 -10.20
CA TYR A 102 -20.67 10.92 -9.72
C TYR A 102 -19.64 10.52 -10.78
N HIS A 103 -18.46 11.15 -10.69
CA HIS A 103 -17.28 10.80 -11.48
C HIS A 103 -16.18 10.26 -10.58
N VAL A 104 -15.59 9.15 -10.98
CA VAL A 104 -14.49 8.51 -10.24
C VAL A 104 -13.18 8.65 -11.01
N LYS A 105 -12.13 9.07 -10.33
CA LYS A 105 -10.76 9.00 -10.84
C LYS A 105 -10.03 7.79 -10.23
N THR A 106 -9.13 7.21 -11.00
CA THR A 106 -8.34 6.03 -10.58
C THR A 106 -7.52 6.25 -9.31
N ASN A 107 -7.18 7.52 -9.00
CA ASN A 107 -6.48 7.90 -7.76
C ASN A 107 -7.39 7.95 -6.52
N GLY A 108 -8.63 7.47 -6.61
CA GLY A 108 -9.56 7.42 -5.49
C GLY A 108 -10.39 8.68 -5.27
N LEU A 109 -10.28 9.69 -6.14
CA LEU A 109 -11.09 10.90 -6.02
C LEU A 109 -12.47 10.69 -6.68
N VAL A 110 -13.52 10.88 -5.91
CA VAL A 110 -14.93 10.80 -6.34
C VAL A 110 -15.54 12.18 -6.32
N PHE A 111 -16.05 12.64 -7.47
CA PHE A 111 -16.73 13.94 -7.61
C PHE A 111 -18.23 13.72 -7.68
N LEU A 112 -19.00 14.38 -6.83
CA LEU A 112 -20.44 14.39 -6.83
C LEU A 112 -20.97 15.39 -7.84
N VAL A 113 -21.90 14.95 -8.70
CA VAL A 113 -22.59 15.82 -9.68
C VAL A 113 -23.95 16.20 -9.11
N GLY A 114 -24.20 17.50 -8.96
CA GLY A 114 -25.49 18.00 -8.45
C GLY A 114 -25.72 17.83 -6.94
N SER A 115 -24.93 17.01 -6.24
CA SER A 115 -24.99 16.80 -4.80
C SER A 115 -23.83 17.46 -4.09
N VAL A 116 -24.04 17.89 -2.85
CA VAL A 116 -23.02 18.51 -2.02
C VAL A 116 -23.06 17.85 -0.63
N LEU A 117 -21.89 17.44 -0.14
CA LEU A 117 -21.74 17.00 1.24
C LEU A 117 -22.02 18.20 2.17
N GLY A 118 -23.01 18.06 3.03
CA GLY A 118 -23.40 19.13 3.98
C GLY A 118 -22.51 19.17 5.22
N LYS A 119 -22.72 20.21 6.05
CA LYS A 119 -22.05 20.36 7.37
C LYS A 119 -22.66 19.50 8.47
N SER A 120 -23.60 18.63 8.20
CA SER A 120 -24.17 17.74 9.21
C SER A 120 -23.44 16.41 9.19
N TRP A 121 -23.58 15.65 10.27
CA TRP A 121 -23.15 14.26 10.37
C TRP A 121 -23.79 13.46 9.22
N ASN A 122 -23.10 13.40 8.12
CA ASN A 122 -23.60 12.73 6.93
C ASN A 122 -22.85 11.41 6.81
N ASP A 123 -23.60 10.33 6.93
CA ASP A 123 -23.08 9.00 6.66
C ASP A 123 -22.77 8.87 5.17
N VAL A 124 -21.51 9.02 4.83
CA VAL A 124 -20.99 8.72 3.50
C VAL A 124 -20.54 7.27 3.50
N VAL A 125 -21.19 6.45 2.68
CA VAL A 125 -20.76 5.05 2.49
C VAL A 125 -20.44 4.84 1.01
N VAL A 126 -19.21 4.42 0.74
CA VAL A 126 -18.74 4.10 -0.62
C VAL A 126 -18.27 2.66 -0.66
N LYS A 127 -18.91 1.86 -1.52
CA LYS A 127 -18.40 0.52 -1.86
C LYS A 127 -17.65 0.61 -3.17
N PHE A 128 -16.40 0.16 -3.17
CA PHE A 128 -15.52 0.30 -4.31
C PHE A 128 -14.57 -0.89 -4.41
N ASN A 129 -14.01 -1.11 -5.60
CA ASN A 129 -12.96 -2.07 -5.80
C ASN A 129 -11.62 -1.35 -5.89
N SER A 130 -10.67 -1.81 -5.11
CA SER A 130 -9.34 -1.24 -5.06
C SER A 130 -8.28 -2.32 -4.97
N GLY A 131 -7.13 -2.04 -5.55
CA GLY A 131 -5.96 -2.91 -5.55
C GLY A 131 -5.30 -2.99 -6.91
N LEU A 132 -4.03 -3.33 -6.91
CA LEU A 132 -3.27 -3.63 -8.12
C LEU A 132 -3.70 -5.00 -8.67
N GLY A 133 -3.72 -5.14 -9.98
CA GLY A 133 -3.83 -6.43 -10.65
C GLY A 133 -2.46 -7.11 -10.78
N ASP A 134 -2.45 -8.41 -11.10
CA ASP A 134 -1.22 -9.21 -11.23
C ASP A 134 -0.21 -8.59 -12.21
N SER A 135 -0.67 -8.04 -13.31
CA SER A 135 0.20 -7.39 -14.32
C SER A 135 0.89 -6.12 -13.81
N GLN A 136 0.40 -5.50 -12.75
CA GLN A 136 0.93 -4.26 -12.17
C GLN A 136 1.91 -4.53 -11.02
N MET A 137 2.03 -5.80 -10.59
CA MET A 137 2.83 -6.18 -9.42
C MET A 137 4.33 -6.32 -9.71
N GLY A 138 4.75 -6.37 -10.98
CA GLY A 138 6.15 -6.64 -11.36
C GLY A 138 7.15 -5.72 -10.65
N ALA A 139 7.00 -4.41 -10.83
CA ALA A 139 7.90 -3.43 -10.23
C ALA A 139 7.89 -3.47 -8.69
N LEU A 140 6.71 -3.66 -8.08
CA LEU A 140 6.60 -3.77 -6.62
C LEU A 140 7.30 -5.01 -6.08
N LYS A 141 7.19 -6.14 -6.79
CA LYS A 141 7.90 -7.40 -6.45
C LYS A 141 9.41 -7.24 -6.56
N GLU A 142 9.91 -6.56 -7.59
CA GLU A 142 11.34 -6.25 -7.73
C GLU A 142 11.87 -5.39 -6.59
N ILE A 143 11.13 -4.34 -6.20
CA ILE A 143 11.46 -3.48 -5.06
C ILE A 143 11.53 -4.32 -3.78
N LEU A 144 10.53 -5.17 -3.54
CA LEU A 144 10.46 -6.03 -2.37
C LEU A 144 11.59 -7.05 -2.35
N ALA A 145 11.86 -7.71 -3.47
CA ALA A 145 12.96 -8.68 -3.61
C ALA A 145 14.32 -8.05 -3.37
N GLY A 146 14.59 -6.90 -3.98
CA GLY A 146 15.84 -6.16 -3.79
C GLY A 146 16.08 -5.77 -2.34
N ARG A 147 15.02 -5.33 -1.64
CA ARG A 147 15.09 -5.02 -0.23
C ARG A 147 15.47 -6.23 0.63
N ILE A 148 14.81 -7.36 0.42
CA ILE A 148 15.06 -8.58 1.20
C ILE A 148 16.45 -9.12 0.88
N ALA A 149 16.85 -9.14 -0.40
CA ALA A 149 18.19 -9.56 -0.81
C ALA A 149 19.28 -8.72 -0.14
N ASN A 150 19.10 -7.41 -0.06
CA ASN A 150 20.01 -6.51 0.66
C ASN A 150 20.07 -6.85 2.17
N ALA A 151 18.93 -7.08 2.81
CA ALA A 151 18.88 -7.45 4.22
C ALA A 151 19.53 -8.81 4.52
N LEU A 152 19.47 -9.75 3.58
CA LEU A 152 20.10 -11.07 3.69
C LEU A 152 21.61 -11.04 3.46
N THR A 153 22.07 -10.14 2.57
CA THR A 153 23.49 -10.04 2.19
C THR A 153 24.30 -9.23 3.21
N ASN A 154 23.66 -8.22 3.80
CA ASN A 154 24.35 -7.32 4.73
C ASN A 154 24.21 -7.80 6.17
N SER A 155 25.31 -7.86 6.89
CA SER A 155 25.32 -8.14 8.33
C SER A 155 24.63 -6.99 9.08
N TYR A 156 23.76 -7.32 10.05
CA TYR A 156 23.11 -6.32 10.89
C TYR A 156 24.17 -5.42 11.56
N GLY A 157 24.10 -4.12 11.31
CA GLY A 157 24.98 -3.12 11.95
C GLY A 157 26.22 -2.72 11.18
N VAL A 158 26.54 -3.36 10.04
CA VAL A 158 27.68 -2.95 9.20
C VAL A 158 27.20 -1.89 8.20
N GLN A 159 27.60 -0.65 8.40
CA GLN A 159 27.31 0.46 7.48
C GLN A 159 28.34 0.59 6.36
N SER A 160 29.57 0.19 6.60
CA SER A 160 30.63 0.15 5.58
C SER A 160 31.69 -0.89 5.93
N GLU A 161 32.20 -1.55 4.91
CA GLU A 161 33.37 -2.42 5.01
C GLU A 161 34.46 -1.86 4.12
N SER A 162 35.68 -1.87 4.63
CA SER A 162 36.87 -1.46 3.89
C SER A 162 37.90 -2.58 3.93
N ALA A 163 38.27 -3.09 2.77
CA ALA A 163 39.32 -4.08 2.62
C ALA A 163 40.15 -3.78 1.37
N GLY A 164 41.47 -3.76 1.51
CA GLY A 164 42.37 -3.62 0.36
C GLY A 164 42.22 -2.33 -0.45
N GLY A 165 41.74 -1.23 0.17
CA GLY A 165 41.53 0.06 -0.53
C GLY A 165 40.19 0.19 -1.22
N VAL A 166 39.34 -0.82 -1.12
CA VAL A 166 37.92 -0.77 -1.60
C VAL A 166 37.03 -0.55 -0.39
N SER A 167 36.21 0.50 -0.41
CA SER A 167 35.20 0.76 0.59
C SER A 167 33.82 0.51 0.00
N ILE A 168 33.06 -0.38 0.61
CA ILE A 168 31.66 -0.67 0.26
C ILE A 168 30.78 -0.11 1.36
N THR A 169 29.92 0.83 1.00
CA THR A 169 28.95 1.41 1.93
C THR A 169 27.57 0.78 1.67
N TYR A 170 26.98 0.22 2.72
CA TYR A 170 25.66 -0.39 2.67
C TYR A 170 24.61 0.60 3.16
N SER A 171 23.60 0.84 2.37
CA SER A 171 22.47 1.69 2.77
C SER A 171 21.51 0.88 3.66
N LEU A 172 21.63 1.06 4.98
CA LEU A 172 20.95 0.20 5.98
C LEU A 172 19.67 0.77 6.59
N ASN A 173 19.18 1.94 6.19
CA ASN A 173 18.27 2.69 7.05
C ASN A 173 16.85 2.91 6.52
N TRP A 174 16.04 1.85 6.47
CA TRP A 174 14.60 2.10 6.48
C TRP A 174 13.94 1.77 7.84
N ALA A 175 14.51 0.84 8.62
CA ALA A 175 13.90 0.41 9.89
C ALA A 175 14.21 1.31 11.09
N SER A 176 15.29 2.10 11.02
CA SER A 176 15.73 2.95 12.13
C SER A 176 15.31 4.42 12.01
N ASN A 177 14.77 4.86 10.87
CA ASN A 177 14.36 6.24 10.66
C ASN A 177 12.86 6.36 10.49
N ALA A 178 12.08 6.13 11.56
CA ALA A 178 10.71 6.58 11.66
C ALA A 178 10.58 8.13 11.49
N ASN A 179 11.70 8.85 11.46
CA ASN A 179 11.80 10.30 11.26
C ASN A 179 12.58 10.69 9.99
N ALA A 180 12.91 9.74 9.10
CA ALA A 180 13.64 10.09 7.88
C ALA A 180 12.71 10.71 6.84
N SER A 181 12.51 11.99 6.95
CA SER A 181 12.01 12.88 5.89
C SER A 181 13.04 13.09 4.76
N SER A 182 14.10 12.30 4.67
CA SER A 182 15.05 12.39 3.56
C SER A 182 14.57 11.53 2.39
N ILE A 183 14.06 12.18 1.38
CA ILE A 183 13.65 11.68 0.05
C ILE A 183 14.83 11.00 -0.72
N THR A 184 15.95 10.76 -0.08
CA THR A 184 17.19 10.24 -0.69
C THR A 184 17.32 8.72 -0.69
N ASP A 185 16.41 7.99 -0.05
CA ASP A 185 16.38 6.53 -0.16
C ASP A 185 15.72 6.14 -1.51
N PRO A 186 16.46 5.51 -2.45
CA PRO A 186 15.92 5.13 -3.75
C PRO A 186 14.71 4.19 -3.65
N LEU A 187 14.60 3.44 -2.55
CA LEU A 187 13.45 2.57 -2.29
C LEU A 187 12.19 3.37 -1.98
N ILE A 188 12.31 4.41 -1.15
CA ILE A 188 11.20 5.31 -0.81
C ILE A 188 10.73 6.05 -2.07
N ALA A 189 11.67 6.53 -2.90
CA ALA A 189 11.36 7.15 -4.17
C ALA A 189 10.60 6.20 -5.13
N ALA A 190 11.00 4.92 -5.19
CA ALA A 190 10.34 3.91 -6.00
C ALA A 190 8.93 3.55 -5.49
N LEU A 191 8.65 3.71 -4.20
CA LEU A 191 7.33 3.48 -3.61
C LEU A 191 6.41 4.70 -3.66
N ALA A 192 6.94 5.90 -3.93
CA ALA A 192 6.15 7.14 -3.98
C ALA A 192 4.93 7.08 -4.93
N PRO A 193 4.98 6.45 -6.11
CA PRO A 193 3.83 6.30 -7.00
C PRO A 193 2.67 5.51 -6.39
N TYR A 194 2.96 4.66 -5.41
CA TYR A 194 1.97 3.79 -4.75
C TYR A 194 1.40 4.38 -3.47
N LYS A 195 2.00 5.47 -2.94
CA LYS A 195 1.54 6.10 -1.70
C LYS A 195 0.22 6.84 -1.92
N VAL A 196 -0.73 6.69 -0.99
CA VAL A 196 -1.92 7.53 -0.94
C VAL A 196 -1.49 8.97 -0.66
N GLN A 197 -2.02 9.92 -1.42
CA GLN A 197 -1.78 11.34 -1.18
C GLN A 197 -2.73 11.80 -0.07
N GLU A 198 -2.17 12.36 0.97
CA GLU A 198 -2.93 13.12 1.96
C GLU A 198 -3.41 14.43 1.30
N VAL A 199 -4.71 14.66 1.31
CA VAL A 199 -5.36 15.86 0.77
C VAL A 199 -5.66 16.81 1.92
#